data_a6bf2064a02c5d72f6f3933ac40e4b21
#
_entry.id   a6bf2064a02c5d72f6f3933ac40e4b21
#
_cell.length_a   1.000
_cell.length_b   1.000
_cell.length_c   1.000
_cell.angle_alpha   90.00
_cell.angle_beta   90.00
_cell.angle_gamma   90.00
#
_symmetry.space_group_name_H-M   'P 1'
#
loop_
_entity.id
_entity.type
_entity.pdbx_description
1 polymer ?
#
loop_
_entity_poly.entity_id
_entity_poly.type
_entity_poly.pdbx_seq_one_letter_code
_entity_poly.pdbx_strand_id
1 'polypeptide(L)'
;MDCRADFNGGTAEASHTGAYLWEHIISLCQALHARRIVDIGCGNGALCRELGDHGYEVVGCEPSAESLHFAQRRAPGLVFHRLGVDDDASVIGNENFDVAIATEVIEHVVTPFNLPRFAKQLLRPGGHLIISTPYHGYLKNLILALTNRWDAHLSPFWDGGHIKFWSYKTLSQLLNESGFRVVRFIGAGRLPFLWKSMIVVAQKLPSES
;
A
#
# COMPACT_ATOMS: atom_id res chain seq x y z
N MET A 1 -16.38 14.58 -15.69
CA MET A 1 -16.76 13.21 -15.32
C MET A 1 -15.74 12.78 -14.28
N ASP A 2 -16.14 12.76 -13.02
CA ASP A 2 -15.23 12.45 -11.88
C ASP A 2 -15.00 10.93 -11.90
N CYS A 3 -13.88 10.49 -12.48
CA CYS A 3 -13.48 9.08 -12.58
C CYS A 3 -12.89 8.55 -11.25
N ARG A 4 -13.36 9.04 -10.12
CA ARG A 4 -13.08 8.43 -8.82
C ARG A 4 -13.92 7.17 -8.75
N ALA A 5 -13.37 6.06 -9.23
CA ALA A 5 -13.98 4.76 -9.03
C ALA A 5 -14.22 4.57 -7.54
N ASP A 6 -15.48 4.45 -7.13
CA ASP A 6 -15.81 4.04 -5.78
C ASP A 6 -15.28 2.61 -5.61
N PHE A 7 -14.08 2.54 -5.06
CA PHE A 7 -13.50 1.27 -4.65
C PHE A 7 -14.46 0.61 -3.67
N ASN A 8 -14.94 -0.58 -4.00
CA ASN A 8 -15.82 -1.40 -3.16
C ASN A 8 -15.08 -1.90 -1.89
N GLY A 9 -14.38 -0.98 -1.20
CA GLY A 9 -13.81 -1.15 0.13
C GLY A 9 -14.76 -0.74 1.25
N GLY A 10 -16.00 -0.39 0.92
CA GLY A 10 -17.02 0.09 1.84
C GLY A 10 -17.60 -0.96 2.80
N THR A 11 -16.86 -2.00 3.15
CA THR A 11 -17.26 -2.92 4.20
C THR A 11 -16.62 -2.51 5.54
N ALA A 12 -17.42 -2.62 6.61
CA ALA A 12 -16.92 -2.42 7.98
C ALA A 12 -15.89 -3.48 8.40
N GLU A 13 -15.70 -4.55 7.62
CA GLU A 13 -14.78 -5.64 7.93
C GLU A 13 -13.35 -5.30 7.49
N ALA A 14 -12.38 -5.72 8.28
CA ALA A 14 -10.96 -5.62 7.90
C ALA A 14 -10.69 -6.52 6.68
N SER A 15 -9.83 -6.05 5.77
CA SER A 15 -9.43 -6.84 4.61
C SER A 15 -8.87 -8.21 5.03
N HIS A 16 -9.19 -9.27 4.28
CA HIS A 16 -8.60 -10.61 4.46
C HIS A 16 -7.06 -10.63 4.39
N THR A 17 -6.46 -9.60 3.81
CA THR A 17 -5.01 -9.44 3.74
C THR A 17 -4.40 -9.02 5.08
N GLY A 18 -5.16 -8.37 5.95
CA GLY A 18 -4.71 -7.95 7.28
C GLY A 18 -4.13 -9.10 8.11
N ALA A 19 -4.77 -10.26 8.06
CA ALA A 19 -4.38 -11.42 8.86
C ALA A 19 -2.93 -11.92 8.63
N TYR A 20 -2.30 -11.61 7.49
CA TYR A 20 -0.94 -12.08 7.19
C TYR A 20 0.03 -10.93 6.79
N LEU A 21 -0.47 -9.70 6.61
CA LEU A 21 0.37 -8.55 6.27
C LEU A 21 0.74 -7.70 7.48
N TRP A 22 -0.19 -7.48 8.42
CA TRP A 22 -0.02 -6.49 9.48
C TRP A 22 1.14 -6.79 10.42
N GLU A 23 1.34 -8.05 10.82
CA GLU A 23 2.49 -8.43 11.64
C GLU A 23 3.82 -8.06 10.99
N HIS A 24 3.94 -8.29 9.67
CA HIS A 24 5.14 -7.90 8.92
C HIS A 24 5.30 -6.38 8.88
N ILE A 25 4.21 -5.64 8.63
CA ILE A 25 4.23 -4.18 8.54
C ILE A 25 4.61 -3.56 9.88
N ILE A 26 3.98 -3.99 10.98
CA ILE A 26 4.28 -3.52 12.33
C ILE A 26 5.74 -3.81 12.70
N SER A 27 6.20 -5.04 12.45
CA SER A 27 7.60 -5.42 12.66
C SER A 27 8.59 -4.57 11.85
N LEU A 28 8.23 -4.22 10.60
CA LEU A 28 9.03 -3.32 9.78
C LEU A 28 9.06 -1.90 10.35
N CYS A 29 7.92 -1.36 10.77
CA CYS A 29 7.84 -0.04 11.40
C CYS A 29 8.69 0.04 12.68
N GLN A 30 8.67 -1.02 13.50
CA GLN A 30 9.52 -1.15 14.69
C GLN A 30 11.01 -1.17 14.32
N ALA A 31 11.40 -2.00 13.36
CA ALA A 31 12.79 -2.12 12.90
C ALA A 31 13.32 -0.83 12.26
N LEU A 32 12.45 -0.02 11.66
CA LEU A 32 12.76 1.27 11.08
C LEU A 32 12.70 2.43 12.09
N HIS A 33 12.39 2.14 13.36
CA HIS A 33 12.20 3.13 14.43
C HIS A 33 11.22 4.25 14.04
N ALA A 34 10.15 3.89 13.30
CA ALA A 34 9.14 4.83 12.89
C ALA A 34 8.43 5.44 14.09
N ARG A 35 8.03 6.71 13.94
CA ARG A 35 7.15 7.44 14.88
C ARG A 35 5.92 7.96 14.16
N ARG A 36 6.13 8.57 12.97
CA ARG A 36 5.07 9.15 12.14
C ARG A 36 4.91 8.33 10.86
N ILE A 37 3.70 7.85 10.65
CA ILE A 37 3.36 6.96 9.54
C ILE A 37 2.21 7.57 8.73
N VAL A 38 2.31 7.52 7.40
CA VAL A 38 1.19 7.78 6.51
C VAL A 38 0.75 6.49 5.83
N ASP A 39 -0.54 6.18 5.88
CA ASP A 39 -1.16 5.04 5.20
C ASP A 39 -1.88 5.53 3.94
N ILE A 40 -1.33 5.21 2.78
CA ILE A 40 -1.80 5.65 1.45
C ILE A 40 -2.74 4.58 0.90
N GLY A 41 -4.00 4.94 0.67
CA GLY A 41 -5.07 4.00 0.35
C GLY A 41 -5.51 3.23 1.59
N CYS A 42 -5.74 3.94 2.70
CA CYS A 42 -6.02 3.34 4.01
C CYS A 42 -7.39 2.63 4.10
N GLY A 43 -8.23 2.75 3.06
CA GLY A 43 -9.55 2.15 3.02
C GLY A 43 -10.40 2.51 4.23
N ASN A 44 -10.93 1.52 4.91
CA ASN A 44 -11.75 1.68 6.10
C ASN A 44 -10.95 1.93 7.41
N GLY A 45 -9.67 2.25 7.33
CA GLY A 45 -8.81 2.65 8.45
C GLY A 45 -8.42 1.52 9.40
N ALA A 46 -8.58 0.26 9.02
CA ALA A 46 -8.31 -0.86 9.91
C ALA A 46 -6.81 -0.97 10.28
N LEU A 47 -5.91 -0.82 9.30
CA LEU A 47 -4.47 -0.79 9.56
C LEU A 47 -4.06 0.49 10.32
N CYS A 48 -4.64 1.64 9.97
CA CYS A 48 -4.38 2.89 10.70
C CYS A 48 -4.68 2.74 12.21
N ARG A 49 -5.82 2.13 12.55
CA ARG A 49 -6.18 1.86 13.94
C ARG A 49 -5.16 0.94 14.61
N GLU A 50 -4.83 -0.17 13.97
CA GLU A 50 -3.86 -1.14 14.52
C GLU A 50 -2.51 -0.48 14.81
N LEU A 51 -2.02 0.35 13.87
CA LEU A 51 -0.78 1.12 14.07
C LEU A 51 -0.93 2.15 15.20
N GLY A 52 -2.07 2.83 15.28
CA GLY A 52 -2.36 3.76 16.38
C GLY A 52 -2.37 3.08 17.74
N ASP A 53 -2.97 1.89 17.85
CA ASP A 53 -3.00 1.08 19.06
C ASP A 53 -1.57 0.61 19.49
N HIS A 54 -0.62 0.54 18.52
CA HIS A 54 0.80 0.32 18.77
C HIS A 54 1.59 1.60 19.12
N GLY A 55 0.93 2.75 19.23
CA GLY A 55 1.53 4.01 19.67
C GLY A 55 2.19 4.84 18.56
N TYR A 56 1.94 4.53 17.27
CA TYR A 56 2.40 5.36 16.16
C TYR A 56 1.48 6.57 15.95
N GLU A 57 2.06 7.69 15.52
CA GLU A 57 1.31 8.83 14.97
C GLU A 57 0.96 8.52 13.52
N VAL A 58 -0.34 8.27 13.25
CA VAL A 58 -0.79 7.78 11.95
C VAL A 58 -1.71 8.78 11.28
N VAL A 59 -1.48 9.01 9.99
CA VAL A 59 -2.36 9.75 9.09
C VAL A 59 -2.81 8.83 7.97
N GLY A 60 -4.10 8.76 7.69
CA GLY A 60 -4.66 7.97 6.59
C GLY A 60 -5.05 8.84 5.39
N CYS A 61 -4.80 8.33 4.18
CA CYS A 61 -5.25 8.93 2.91
C CYS A 61 -6.09 7.93 2.15
N GLU A 62 -7.27 8.34 1.68
CA GLU A 62 -8.19 7.46 0.94
C GLU A 62 -9.07 8.31 0.03
N PRO A 63 -9.19 8.01 -1.28
CA PRO A 63 -10.03 8.78 -2.20
C PRO A 63 -11.54 8.53 -2.01
N SER A 64 -11.96 7.34 -1.55
CA SER A 64 -13.37 7.01 -1.34
C SER A 64 -13.93 7.69 -0.09
N ALA A 65 -14.95 8.50 -0.28
CA ALA A 65 -15.66 9.16 0.84
C ALA A 65 -16.36 8.15 1.77
N GLU A 66 -16.86 7.05 1.20
CA GLU A 66 -17.51 5.97 1.95
C GLU A 66 -16.50 5.25 2.85
N SER A 67 -15.37 4.84 2.30
CA SER A 67 -14.29 4.20 3.08
C SER A 67 -13.79 5.11 4.19
N LEU A 68 -13.60 6.40 3.93
CA LEU A 68 -13.22 7.38 4.94
C LEU A 68 -14.24 7.53 6.06
N HIS A 69 -15.53 7.47 5.75
CA HIS A 69 -16.57 7.51 6.79
C HIS A 69 -16.41 6.33 7.77
N PHE A 70 -16.10 5.12 7.26
CA PHE A 70 -15.80 3.97 8.12
C PHE A 70 -14.49 4.17 8.90
N ALA A 71 -13.44 4.71 8.26
CA ALA A 71 -12.15 4.94 8.90
C ALA A 71 -12.27 5.91 10.09
N GLN A 72 -12.97 7.03 9.92
CA GLN A 72 -13.20 8.02 10.96
C GLN A 72 -13.99 7.45 12.14
N ARG A 73 -14.96 6.59 11.87
CA ARG A 73 -15.73 5.91 12.94
C ARG A 73 -14.91 4.84 13.67
N ARG A 74 -14.02 4.17 12.96
CA ARG A 74 -13.16 3.11 13.52
C ARG A 74 -12.06 3.66 14.40
N ALA A 75 -11.48 4.79 14.00
CA ALA A 75 -10.34 5.41 14.69
C ALA A 75 -10.56 6.94 14.82
N PRO A 76 -11.52 7.39 15.66
CA PRO A 76 -11.93 8.80 15.74
C PRO A 76 -10.81 9.73 16.25
N GLY A 77 -9.74 9.18 16.83
CA GLY A 77 -8.57 9.95 17.29
C GLY A 77 -7.49 10.15 16.23
N LEU A 78 -7.62 9.55 15.03
CA LEU A 78 -6.66 9.67 13.96
C LEU A 78 -7.11 10.67 12.91
N VAL A 79 -6.13 11.22 12.18
CA VAL A 79 -6.38 12.18 11.08
C VAL A 79 -6.52 11.41 9.77
N PHE A 80 -7.56 11.73 9.01
CA PHE A 80 -7.82 11.16 7.70
C PHE A 80 -8.06 12.25 6.67
N HIS A 81 -7.44 12.10 5.49
CA HIS A 81 -7.60 13.00 4.35
C HIS A 81 -8.25 12.29 3.17
N ARG A 82 -9.19 12.96 2.51
CA ARG A 82 -9.76 12.46 1.27
C ARG A 82 -8.83 12.78 0.10
N LEU A 83 -7.83 11.95 -0.10
CA LEU A 83 -6.80 12.11 -1.12
C LEU A 83 -6.47 10.76 -1.75
N GLY A 84 -6.37 10.78 -3.09
CA GLY A 84 -5.77 9.69 -3.87
C GLY A 84 -4.34 10.03 -4.26
N VAL A 85 -3.65 9.10 -4.90
CA VAL A 85 -2.24 9.27 -5.33
C VAL A 85 -2.07 10.26 -6.48
N ASP A 86 -3.17 10.70 -7.11
CA ASP A 86 -3.21 11.70 -8.18
C ASP A 86 -3.46 13.13 -7.64
N ASP A 87 -3.78 13.26 -6.35
CA ASP A 87 -4.03 14.53 -5.69
C ASP A 87 -2.73 15.17 -5.16
N ASP A 88 -2.82 16.43 -4.71
CA ASP A 88 -1.67 17.15 -4.14
C ASP A 88 -1.38 16.68 -2.70
N ALA A 89 -0.23 16.06 -2.49
CA ALA A 89 0.21 15.59 -1.19
C ALA A 89 0.52 16.73 -0.20
N SER A 90 0.76 17.96 -0.68
CA SER A 90 1.10 19.12 0.17
C SER A 90 0.03 19.47 1.20
N VAL A 91 -1.22 19.07 0.95
CA VAL A 91 -2.35 19.23 1.88
C VAL A 91 -2.09 18.54 3.24
N ILE A 92 -1.32 17.47 3.27
CA ILE A 92 -0.96 16.73 4.50
C ILE A 92 0.27 17.33 5.19
N GLY A 93 1.08 18.05 4.43
CA GLY A 93 2.40 18.55 4.86
C GLY A 93 3.53 17.75 4.23
N ASN A 94 4.62 18.43 3.91
CA ASN A 94 5.76 17.85 3.20
C ASN A 94 6.80 17.30 4.18
N GLU A 95 7.46 16.20 3.77
CA GLU A 95 8.69 15.65 4.36
C GLU A 95 8.66 15.39 5.88
N ASN A 96 7.52 14.93 6.39
CA ASN A 96 7.30 14.78 7.83
C ASN A 96 7.22 13.33 8.31
N PHE A 97 7.04 12.35 7.40
CA PHE A 97 6.81 10.97 7.77
C PHE A 97 8.07 10.12 7.71
N ASP A 98 8.24 9.25 8.70
CA ASP A 98 9.33 8.26 8.73
C ASP A 98 9.05 7.13 7.74
N VAL A 99 7.77 6.69 7.69
CA VAL A 99 7.31 5.60 6.85
C VAL A 99 6.01 5.99 6.15
N ALA A 100 5.95 5.72 4.85
CA ALA A 100 4.72 5.66 4.08
C ALA A 100 4.39 4.19 3.80
N ILE A 101 3.12 3.82 3.99
CA ILE A 101 2.62 2.47 3.74
C ILE A 101 1.60 2.54 2.62
N ALA A 102 1.60 1.54 1.73
CA ALA A 102 0.58 1.35 0.71
C ALA A 102 0.32 -0.16 0.57
N THR A 103 -0.72 -0.66 1.26
CA THR A 103 -1.06 -2.09 1.27
C THR A 103 -2.12 -2.42 0.24
N GLU A 104 -1.76 -3.26 -0.74
CA GLU A 104 -2.68 -3.71 -1.81
C GLU A 104 -3.34 -2.50 -2.53
N VAL A 105 -2.51 -1.52 -2.93
CA VAL A 105 -2.94 -0.28 -3.60
C VAL A 105 -2.40 -0.17 -5.01
N ILE A 106 -1.11 -0.47 -5.22
CA ILE A 106 -0.40 -0.21 -6.48
C ILE A 106 -0.97 -0.95 -7.69
N GLU A 107 -1.60 -2.11 -7.48
CA GLU A 107 -2.29 -2.89 -8.51
C GLU A 107 -3.56 -2.22 -9.04
N HIS A 108 -4.10 -1.27 -8.32
CA HIS A 108 -5.30 -0.51 -8.69
C HIS A 108 -4.98 0.87 -9.29
N VAL A 109 -3.72 1.32 -9.22
CA VAL A 109 -3.32 2.65 -9.68
C VAL A 109 -3.16 2.67 -11.20
N VAL A 110 -3.91 3.52 -11.89
CA VAL A 110 -3.85 3.67 -13.37
C VAL A 110 -2.48 4.18 -13.80
N THR A 111 -1.97 5.24 -13.15
CA THR A 111 -0.65 5.83 -13.38
C THR A 111 0.30 5.46 -12.24
N PRO A 112 0.98 4.30 -12.31
CA PRO A 112 1.65 3.71 -11.15
C PRO A 112 2.79 4.56 -10.57
N PHE A 113 3.41 5.42 -11.37
CA PHE A 113 4.44 6.36 -10.89
C PHE A 113 3.90 7.39 -9.89
N ASN A 114 2.59 7.64 -9.88
CA ASN A 114 2.01 8.64 -8.98
C ASN A 114 2.08 8.18 -7.51
N LEU A 115 1.94 6.89 -7.23
CA LEU A 115 2.04 6.39 -5.86
C LEU A 115 3.42 6.66 -5.22
N PRO A 116 4.56 6.23 -5.80
CA PRO A 116 5.86 6.55 -5.21
C PRO A 116 6.17 8.06 -5.24
N ARG A 117 5.69 8.83 -6.22
CA ARG A 117 5.84 10.29 -6.23
C ARG A 117 5.10 10.95 -5.08
N PHE A 118 3.85 10.55 -4.83
CA PHE A 118 3.04 11.00 -3.71
C PHE A 118 3.73 10.68 -2.37
N ALA A 119 4.15 9.43 -2.18
CA ALA A 119 4.88 9.00 -1.00
C ALA A 119 6.19 9.78 -0.81
N LYS A 120 6.93 10.07 -1.91
CA LYS A 120 8.19 10.80 -1.85
C LYS A 120 8.04 12.23 -1.31
N GLN A 121 6.92 12.90 -1.61
CA GLN A 121 6.64 14.25 -1.08
C GLN A 121 6.39 14.23 0.44
N LEU A 122 5.77 13.17 0.95
CA LEU A 122 5.42 13.04 2.37
C LEU A 122 6.57 12.55 3.24
N LEU A 123 7.44 11.71 2.69
CA LEU A 123 8.55 11.10 3.42
C LEU A 123 9.68 12.11 3.66
N ARG A 124 10.21 12.13 4.89
CA ARG A 124 11.46 12.84 5.19
C ARG A 124 12.64 12.25 4.38
N PRO A 125 13.75 12.97 4.22
CA PRO A 125 14.97 12.41 3.65
C PRO A 125 15.39 11.14 4.39
N GLY A 126 15.65 10.05 3.63
CA GLY A 126 15.98 8.75 4.19
C GLY A 126 14.79 7.97 4.77
N GLY A 127 13.57 8.51 4.71
CA GLY A 127 12.35 7.79 5.07
C GLY A 127 12.06 6.59 4.16
N HIS A 128 11.13 5.73 4.54
CA HIS A 128 10.89 4.46 3.86
C HIS A 128 9.47 4.34 3.34
N LEU A 129 9.33 3.76 2.15
CA LEU A 129 8.07 3.37 1.56
C LEU A 129 7.92 1.85 1.65
N ILE A 130 6.85 1.39 2.27
CA ILE A 130 6.47 -0.03 2.37
C ILE A 130 5.27 -0.25 1.45
N ILE A 131 5.44 -1.06 0.40
CA ILE A 131 4.36 -1.42 -0.53
C ILE A 131 4.09 -2.90 -0.42
N SER A 132 2.82 -3.29 -0.28
CA SER A 132 2.39 -4.65 -0.59
C SER A 132 1.53 -4.69 -1.84
N THR A 133 1.58 -5.83 -2.54
CA THR A 133 0.75 -6.12 -3.72
C THR A 133 0.70 -7.64 -3.92
N PRO A 134 -0.32 -8.20 -4.61
CA PRO A 134 -0.36 -9.62 -4.91
C PRO A 134 0.93 -10.13 -5.57
N TYR A 135 1.45 -11.23 -5.06
CA TYR A 135 2.69 -11.80 -5.59
C TYR A 135 2.45 -12.53 -6.91
N HIS A 136 3.16 -12.13 -7.96
CA HIS A 136 3.13 -12.74 -9.30
C HIS A 136 4.52 -13.27 -9.67
N GLY A 137 4.97 -14.32 -8.95
CA GLY A 137 6.22 -15.01 -9.25
C GLY A 137 6.01 -16.15 -10.26
N TYR A 138 7.11 -16.56 -10.91
CA TYR A 138 7.10 -17.57 -11.97
C TYR A 138 6.39 -18.87 -11.56
N LEU A 139 6.77 -19.47 -10.42
CA LEU A 139 6.20 -20.76 -9.99
C LEU A 139 4.69 -20.65 -9.72
N LYS A 140 4.24 -19.60 -9.03
CA LYS A 140 2.82 -19.37 -8.79
C LYS A 140 2.05 -19.22 -10.09
N ASN A 141 2.56 -18.41 -11.03
CA ASN A 141 1.92 -18.20 -12.32
C ASN A 141 1.87 -19.46 -13.16
N LEU A 142 2.93 -20.28 -13.14
CA LEU A 142 2.95 -21.59 -13.81
C LEU A 142 1.89 -22.52 -13.26
N ILE A 143 1.74 -22.60 -11.93
CA ILE A 143 0.70 -23.44 -11.31
C ILE A 143 -0.70 -22.93 -11.67
N LEU A 144 -0.94 -21.61 -11.66
CA LEU A 144 -2.23 -21.06 -12.09
C LEU A 144 -2.56 -21.41 -13.53
N ALA A 145 -1.58 -21.37 -14.44
CA ALA A 145 -1.76 -21.76 -15.83
C ALA A 145 -2.02 -23.25 -15.99
N LEU A 146 -1.23 -24.12 -15.35
CA LEU A 146 -1.36 -25.58 -15.44
C LEU A 146 -2.69 -26.08 -14.83
N THR A 147 -3.21 -25.38 -13.81
CA THR A 147 -4.46 -25.75 -13.13
C THR A 147 -5.70 -25.04 -13.69
N ASN A 148 -5.54 -24.22 -14.73
CA ASN A 148 -6.60 -23.39 -15.33
C ASN A 148 -7.37 -22.56 -14.28
N ARG A 149 -6.64 -21.88 -13.37
CA ARG A 149 -7.22 -21.10 -12.26
C ARG A 149 -7.07 -19.58 -12.43
N TRP A 150 -6.80 -19.10 -13.63
CA TRP A 150 -6.63 -17.66 -13.88
C TRP A 150 -7.91 -16.89 -13.60
N ASP A 151 -9.07 -17.34 -14.06
CA ASP A 151 -10.34 -16.64 -13.88
C ASP A 151 -10.68 -16.44 -12.39
N ALA A 152 -10.49 -17.51 -11.59
CA ALA A 152 -10.69 -17.43 -10.15
C ALA A 152 -9.66 -16.53 -9.43
N HIS A 153 -8.46 -16.39 -10.02
CA HIS A 153 -7.40 -15.56 -9.45
C HIS A 153 -7.55 -14.08 -9.79
N LEU A 154 -7.98 -13.79 -11.03
CA LEU A 154 -8.09 -12.42 -11.55
C LEU A 154 -9.41 -11.74 -11.20
N SER A 155 -10.47 -12.53 -10.91
CA SER A 155 -11.82 -12.03 -10.59
C SER A 155 -12.30 -10.97 -11.58
N PRO A 156 -12.44 -11.30 -12.90
CA PRO A 156 -12.65 -10.31 -13.97
C PRO A 156 -13.95 -9.50 -13.86
N PHE A 157 -14.91 -9.97 -13.06
CA PHE A 157 -16.17 -9.26 -12.81
C PHE A 157 -16.14 -8.32 -11.61
N TRP A 158 -14.97 -8.16 -10.97
CA TRP A 158 -14.84 -7.26 -9.84
C TRP A 158 -14.58 -5.82 -10.34
N ASP A 159 -15.57 -4.95 -10.18
CA ASP A 159 -15.44 -3.52 -10.46
C ASP A 159 -14.38 -2.90 -9.54
N GLY A 160 -13.41 -2.18 -10.13
CA GLY A 160 -12.25 -1.66 -9.38
C GLY A 160 -11.20 -2.73 -9.02
N GLY A 161 -11.28 -3.91 -9.62
CA GLY A 161 -10.32 -5.00 -9.43
C GLY A 161 -8.89 -4.66 -9.86
N HIS A 162 -8.02 -5.67 -9.81
CA HIS A 162 -6.60 -5.49 -10.15
C HIS A 162 -6.42 -5.18 -11.63
N ILE A 163 -5.92 -4.00 -11.96
CA ILE A 163 -5.63 -3.56 -13.34
C ILE A 163 -4.17 -3.76 -13.72
N LYS A 164 -3.29 -4.00 -12.74
CA LYS A 164 -1.86 -4.25 -12.96
C LYS A 164 -1.38 -5.44 -12.13
N PHE A 165 -0.41 -6.16 -12.69
CA PHE A 165 0.22 -7.31 -12.06
C PHE A 165 1.71 -7.05 -11.90
N TRP A 166 2.19 -7.12 -10.66
CA TRP A 166 3.55 -6.77 -10.31
C TRP A 166 4.39 -8.00 -10.00
N SER A 167 5.54 -8.10 -10.66
CA SER A 167 6.64 -8.94 -10.18
C SER A 167 7.57 -8.10 -9.29
N TYR A 168 8.39 -8.76 -8.47
CA TYR A 168 9.43 -8.07 -7.71
C TYR A 168 10.32 -7.19 -8.61
N LYS A 169 10.68 -7.70 -9.80
CA LYS A 169 11.52 -6.98 -10.77
C LYS A 169 10.87 -5.67 -11.23
N THR A 170 9.61 -5.73 -11.68
CA THR A 170 8.91 -4.56 -12.24
C THR A 170 8.57 -3.53 -11.16
N LEU A 171 8.19 -3.97 -9.95
CA LEU A 171 7.96 -3.06 -8.83
C LEU A 171 9.26 -2.39 -8.37
N SER A 172 10.37 -3.15 -8.28
CA SER A 172 11.68 -2.59 -7.93
C SER A 172 12.16 -1.58 -8.96
N GLN A 173 11.93 -1.84 -10.25
CA GLN A 173 12.27 -0.89 -11.30
C GLN A 173 11.47 0.41 -11.15
N LEU A 174 10.15 0.35 -10.96
CA LEU A 174 9.29 1.51 -10.73
C LEU A 174 9.81 2.36 -9.55
N LEU A 175 10.14 1.72 -8.43
CA LEU A 175 10.62 2.40 -7.24
C LEU A 175 11.98 3.07 -7.47
N ASN A 176 12.92 2.38 -8.13
CA ASN A 176 14.23 2.93 -8.44
C ASN A 176 14.13 4.15 -9.37
N GLU A 177 13.32 4.08 -10.42
CA GLU A 177 13.06 5.20 -11.33
C GLU A 177 12.33 6.37 -10.66
N SER A 178 11.65 6.12 -9.54
CA SER A 178 10.98 7.14 -8.73
C SER A 178 11.87 7.79 -7.65
N GLY A 179 13.15 7.41 -7.59
CA GLY A 179 14.12 7.95 -6.63
C GLY A 179 14.09 7.27 -5.27
N PHE A 180 13.74 5.98 -5.25
CA PHE A 180 13.87 5.11 -4.09
C PHE A 180 14.93 4.04 -4.35
N ARG A 181 15.50 3.49 -3.28
CA ARG A 181 16.35 2.29 -3.32
C ARG A 181 15.63 1.17 -2.59
N VAL A 182 15.34 0.07 -3.28
CA VAL A 182 14.77 -1.13 -2.65
C VAL A 182 15.79 -1.71 -1.68
N VAL A 183 15.38 -1.91 -0.42
CA VAL A 183 16.24 -2.38 0.68
C VAL A 183 15.80 -3.73 1.24
N ARG A 184 14.55 -4.14 1.05
CA ARG A 184 14.03 -5.40 1.58
C ARG A 184 12.87 -5.94 0.74
N PHE A 185 12.80 -7.28 0.68
CA PHE A 185 11.69 -8.06 0.12
C PHE A 185 11.21 -9.08 1.14
N ILE A 186 9.89 -9.23 1.27
CA ILE A 186 9.25 -10.24 2.10
C ILE A 186 8.09 -10.85 1.30
N GLY A 187 8.04 -12.17 1.23
CA GLY A 187 6.87 -12.89 0.73
C GLY A 187 5.94 -13.24 1.90
N ALA A 188 4.63 -13.01 1.74
CA ALA A 188 3.65 -13.17 2.81
C ALA A 188 2.48 -14.09 2.44
N GLY A 189 1.93 -14.78 3.41
CA GLY A 189 0.63 -15.46 3.37
C GLY A 189 0.60 -16.93 2.91
N ARG A 190 1.71 -17.54 2.50
CA ARG A 190 1.84 -18.97 2.13
C ARG A 190 3.29 -19.42 2.16
N LEU A 191 3.55 -20.62 1.62
CA LEU A 191 4.89 -21.17 1.44
C LEU A 191 5.75 -20.32 0.46
N PRO A 192 7.08 -20.41 0.57
CA PRO A 192 8.00 -19.72 -0.34
C PRO A 192 7.66 -19.95 -1.82
N PHE A 193 7.77 -18.88 -2.60
CA PHE A 193 7.43 -18.80 -4.04
C PHE A 193 5.96 -19.01 -4.41
N LEU A 194 5.09 -19.35 -3.43
CA LEU A 194 3.62 -19.45 -3.57
C LEU A 194 2.88 -18.40 -2.74
N TRP A 195 3.57 -17.35 -2.30
CA TRP A 195 3.01 -16.30 -1.45
C TRP A 195 1.72 -15.70 -2.03
N LYS A 196 0.85 -15.24 -1.15
CA LYS A 196 -0.34 -14.47 -1.54
C LYS A 196 0.07 -13.08 -2.02
N SER A 197 0.85 -12.38 -1.20
CA SER A 197 1.35 -11.05 -1.46
C SER A 197 2.86 -10.97 -1.29
N MET A 198 3.46 -9.94 -1.86
CA MET A 198 4.84 -9.53 -1.59
C MET A 198 4.82 -8.16 -0.92
N ILE A 199 5.79 -7.95 -0.03
CA ILE A 199 6.07 -6.67 0.61
C ILE A 199 7.45 -6.22 0.13
N VAL A 200 7.52 -5.00 -0.37
CA VAL A 200 8.78 -4.36 -0.79
C VAL A 200 8.99 -3.12 0.06
N VAL A 201 10.15 -3.01 0.68
CA VAL A 201 10.57 -1.83 1.43
C VAL A 201 11.61 -1.08 0.60
N ALA A 202 11.39 0.20 0.41
CA ALA A 202 12.30 1.06 -0.34
C ALA A 202 12.59 2.35 0.42
N GLN A 203 13.84 2.78 0.43
CA GLN A 203 14.30 3.99 1.09
C GLN A 203 14.32 5.16 0.10
N LYS A 204 13.76 6.31 0.52
CA LYS A 204 13.84 7.56 -0.24
C LYS A 204 15.31 8.00 -0.36
N LEU A 205 15.78 8.14 -1.59
CA LEU A 205 17.11 8.66 -1.85
C LEU A 205 17.16 10.18 -1.59
N PRO A 206 18.32 10.73 -1.19
CA PRO A 206 18.52 12.17 -1.14
C PRO A 206 18.20 12.80 -2.51
N SER A 207 17.63 14.00 -2.50
CA SER A 207 17.49 14.77 -3.73
C SER A 207 18.90 15.09 -4.25
N GLU A 208 19.17 14.81 -5.50
CA GLU A 208 20.38 15.30 -6.14
C GLU A 208 20.33 16.85 -6.11
N SER A 209 21.30 17.45 -5.45
CA SER A 209 21.46 18.91 -5.33
C SER A 209 21.94 19.51 -6.64
#